data_b3a8830bdfb51a8f37767361ea7e3ecc
#
_entry.id   b3a8830bdfb51a8f37767361ea7e3ecc
#
_cell.length_a   1.000
_cell.length_b   1.000
_cell.length_c   1.000
_cell.angle_alpha   90.00
_cell.angle_beta   90.00
_cell.angle_gamma   90.00
#
_symmetry.space_group_name_H-M   'P 1'
#
loop_
_entity.id
_entity.type
_entity.pdbx_description
1 polymer ?
#
loop_
_entity_poly.entity_id
_entity_poly.type
_entity_poly.pdbx_seq_one_letter_code
_entity_poly.pdbx_strand_id
1 'polypeptide(L)'
;MRRRTCLQTILAGACAAAAPAASPQRPIQLHVDLSVDAAQEKQMLHNFHTVFRPAASKQPGFIDVKMLKLRSALAGAAPAGANYRFELTFASEEQRQAWVATSVHQQVWPAIEKTLASKNYTILLYDEA
;
A
#
# COMPACT_ATOMS: atom_id res chain seq x y z
N MET A 1 -1.13 55.13 -6.95
CA MET A 1 -0.86 54.72 -7.08
C MET A 1 -0.75 53.64 -7.21
N ARG A 2 -0.84 53.69 -7.17
CA ARG A 2 -0.64 52.80 -7.32
C ARG A 2 -0.69 51.61 -7.19
N ARG A 3 -0.82 51.60 -7.10
CA ARG A 3 -0.77 50.65 -7.07
C ARG A 3 -1.04 49.61 -7.18
N ARG A 4 -1.25 49.76 -7.24
CA ARG A 4 -1.47 48.91 -7.43
C ARG A 4 -1.41 47.77 -7.59
N THR A 5 -1.42 47.94 -7.64
CA THR A 5 -1.29 46.97 -7.97
C THR A 5 -1.12 45.85 -7.91
N CYS A 6 -1.19 46.00 -7.79
CA CYS A 6 -0.97 45.04 -7.88
C CYS A 6 -1.11 44.04 -7.75
N LEU A 7 -1.26 44.11 -7.68
CA LEU A 7 -1.39 43.22 -7.75
C LEU A 7 -1.56 42.25 -7.88
N GLN A 8 -1.80 42.54 -7.92
CA GLN A 8 -1.90 41.75 -8.21
C GLN A 8 -1.73 40.72 -8.33
N THR A 9 -1.76 41.19 -8.26
CA THR A 9 -1.50 40.33 -8.57
C THR A 9 -1.36 39.27 -8.50
N ILE A 10 -1.57 39.47 -8.34
CA ILE A 10 -1.35 38.65 -8.48
C ILE A 10 -1.51 37.68 -8.50
N LEU A 11 -1.61 37.80 -8.43
CA LEU A 11 -1.73 36.97 -8.65
C LEU A 11 -1.78 36.04 -8.69
N ALA A 12 -2.12 36.31 -8.67
CA ALA A 12 -2.01 35.51 -8.92
C ALA A 12 -1.87 34.59 -8.99
N GLY A 13 -1.87 34.68 -8.81
CA GLY A 13 -1.62 33.89 -9.04
C GLY A 13 -1.64 33.02 -9.03
N ALA A 14 -1.83 33.16 -8.85
CA ALA A 14 -1.74 32.40 -8.98
C ALA A 14 -1.92 31.53 -9.12
N CYS A 15 -2.27 31.65 -9.09
CA CYS A 15 -2.28 30.99 -9.43
C CYS A 15 -2.20 30.03 -9.62
N ALA A 16 -2.32 30.06 -9.61
CA ALA A 16 -2.09 29.33 -9.97
C ALA A 16 -1.97 28.35 -10.01
N ALA A 17 -2.16 28.46 -9.82
CA ALA A 17 -1.95 27.70 -9.99
C ALA A 17 -2.19 26.74 -10.12
N ALA A 18 -2.54 26.89 -10.02
CA ALA A 18 -2.76 26.22 -10.20
C ALA A 18 -2.88 25.19 -10.40
N ALA A 19 -2.97 25.20 -10.35
CA ALA A 19 -3.07 24.38 -10.58
C ALA A 19 -3.19 23.38 -10.73
N PRO A 20 -2.94 23.64 -10.56
CA PRO A 20 -2.87 22.45 -10.82
C PRO A 20 -3.62 21.56 -10.76
N ALA A 21 -4.15 22.09 -11.20
CA ALA A 21 -5.00 21.09 -11.12
C ALA A 21 -4.50 19.76 -11.21
N ALA A 22 -4.15 19.32 -10.30
CA ALA A 22 -3.74 17.99 -10.27
C ALA A 22 -4.89 17.11 -10.60
N SER A 23 -4.68 16.10 -11.38
CA SER A 23 -5.61 15.02 -11.53
C SER A 23 -5.87 14.45 -10.15
N PRO A 24 -7.11 14.16 -9.80
CA PRO A 24 -7.38 13.47 -8.56
C PRO A 24 -6.66 12.14 -8.54
N GLN A 25 -5.92 11.91 -7.50
CA GLN A 25 -5.31 10.61 -7.27
C GLN A 25 -6.39 9.64 -6.84
N ARG A 26 -6.34 8.44 -7.38
CA ARG A 26 -7.19 7.35 -6.93
C ARG A 26 -6.37 6.42 -6.07
N PRO A 27 -6.89 6.05 -4.91
CA PRO A 27 -6.23 5.03 -4.11
C PRO A 27 -6.11 3.72 -4.88
N ILE A 28 -5.05 3.01 -4.58
CA ILE A 28 -4.84 1.67 -5.11
C ILE A 28 -4.78 0.67 -3.97
N GLN A 29 -5.12 -0.57 -4.28
CA GLN A 29 -5.02 -1.67 -3.33
C GLN A 29 -4.20 -2.80 -3.93
N LEU A 30 -3.24 -3.28 -3.16
CA LEU A 30 -2.46 -4.45 -3.52
C LEU A 30 -2.96 -5.61 -2.69
N HIS A 31 -3.39 -6.68 -3.36
CA HIS A 31 -3.85 -7.89 -2.69
C HIS A 31 -2.86 -9.02 -2.97
N VAL A 32 -2.34 -9.62 -1.92
CA VAL A 32 -1.39 -10.72 -2.04
C VAL A 32 -1.96 -11.93 -1.33
N ASP A 33 -2.26 -12.99 -2.08
CA ASP A 33 -2.77 -14.23 -1.52
C ASP A 33 -1.59 -15.10 -1.13
N LEU A 34 -1.49 -15.42 0.15
CA LEU A 34 -0.34 -16.08 0.77
C LEU A 34 -0.70 -17.46 1.30
N SER A 35 0.24 -18.40 1.16
CA SER A 35 0.18 -19.69 1.83
C SER A 35 1.17 -19.65 2.98
N VAL A 36 0.69 -19.32 4.18
CA VAL A 36 1.51 -19.23 5.37
C VAL A 36 1.69 -20.63 5.95
N ASP A 37 2.94 -21.00 6.28
CA ASP A 37 3.23 -22.26 6.94
C ASP A 37 2.54 -22.29 8.30
N ALA A 38 1.78 -23.35 8.58
CA ALA A 38 1.04 -23.46 9.83
C ALA A 38 1.97 -23.36 11.05
N ALA A 39 3.18 -23.88 10.96
CA ALA A 39 4.16 -23.81 12.05
C ALA A 39 4.72 -22.40 12.22
N GLN A 40 4.57 -21.53 11.24
CA GLN A 40 5.10 -20.16 11.23
C GLN A 40 4.00 -19.11 11.39
N GLU A 41 2.75 -19.52 11.57
CA GLU A 41 1.62 -18.58 11.59
C GLU A 41 1.79 -17.51 12.67
N LYS A 42 2.14 -17.91 13.87
CA LYS A 42 2.34 -16.95 14.97
C LYS A 42 3.50 -16.00 14.67
N GLN A 43 4.57 -16.51 14.11
CA GLN A 43 5.73 -15.70 13.77
C GLN A 43 5.37 -14.72 12.65
N MET A 44 4.58 -15.14 11.66
CA MET A 44 4.13 -14.26 10.59
C MET A 44 3.30 -13.11 11.16
N LEU A 45 2.34 -13.39 12.02
CA LEU A 45 1.51 -12.35 12.61
C LEU A 45 2.33 -11.41 13.49
N HIS A 46 3.26 -11.93 14.26
CA HIS A 46 4.17 -11.12 15.07
C HIS A 46 4.99 -10.19 14.17
N ASN A 47 5.58 -10.72 13.11
CA ASN A 47 6.39 -9.93 12.19
C ASN A 47 5.54 -8.90 11.45
N PHE A 48 4.32 -9.25 11.07
CA PHE A 48 3.43 -8.31 10.43
C PHE A 48 3.11 -7.13 11.33
N HIS A 49 2.69 -7.40 12.57
CA HIS A 49 2.26 -6.35 13.49
C HIS A 49 3.41 -5.51 14.05
N THR A 50 4.58 -6.10 14.25
CA THR A 50 5.68 -5.41 14.93
C THR A 50 6.77 -4.92 13.98
N VAL A 51 6.87 -5.45 12.78
CA VAL A 51 7.93 -5.10 11.82
C VAL A 51 7.35 -4.45 10.57
N PHE A 52 6.48 -5.15 9.87
CA PHE A 52 5.98 -4.68 8.58
C PHE A 52 5.05 -3.48 8.70
N ARG A 53 3.99 -3.62 9.48
CA ARG A 53 2.97 -2.59 9.60
C ARG A 53 3.53 -1.25 10.09
N PRO A 54 4.36 -1.20 11.15
CA PRO A 54 4.92 0.07 11.58
C PRO A 54 5.80 0.73 10.51
N ALA A 55 6.56 -0.05 9.76
CA ALA A 55 7.42 0.48 8.71
C ALA A 55 6.59 1.04 7.56
N ALA A 56 5.58 0.30 7.11
CA ALA A 56 4.72 0.74 6.01
C ALA A 56 3.92 1.98 6.39
N SER A 57 3.45 2.06 7.63
CA SER A 57 2.59 3.16 8.07
C SER A 57 3.29 4.51 8.09
N LYS A 58 4.60 4.54 8.02
CA LYS A 58 5.38 5.78 7.98
C LYS A 58 5.63 6.29 6.57
N GLN A 59 5.19 5.57 5.56
CA GLN A 59 5.51 5.91 4.18
C GLN A 59 4.55 6.94 3.60
N PRO A 60 5.05 7.86 2.77
CA PRO A 60 4.18 8.83 2.10
C PRO A 60 3.12 8.12 1.28
N GLY A 61 1.87 8.53 1.45
CA GLY A 61 0.74 7.95 0.71
C GLY A 61 0.14 6.70 1.34
N PHE A 62 0.71 6.18 2.41
CA PHE A 62 0.14 5.03 3.11
C PHE A 62 -1.27 5.35 3.61
N ILE A 63 -2.21 4.44 3.38
CA ILE A 63 -3.57 4.57 3.92
C ILE A 63 -3.84 3.45 4.93
N ASP A 64 -3.62 2.19 4.56
CA ASP A 64 -3.88 1.07 5.46
C ASP A 64 -3.15 -0.18 4.99
N VAL A 65 -2.94 -1.11 5.92
CA VAL A 65 -2.44 -2.46 5.61
C VAL A 65 -3.10 -3.45 6.54
N LYS A 66 -3.55 -4.58 5.98
CA LYS A 66 -4.24 -5.62 6.73
C LYS A 66 -3.69 -6.98 6.36
N MET A 67 -3.74 -7.89 7.33
CA MET A 67 -3.46 -9.30 7.10
C MET A 67 -4.73 -10.06 7.46
N LEU A 68 -5.38 -10.68 6.48
CA LEU A 68 -6.66 -11.34 6.64
C LEU A 68 -6.47 -12.85 6.59
N LYS A 69 -7.00 -13.54 7.59
CA LYS A 69 -6.98 -15.00 7.61
C LYS A 69 -8.23 -15.53 6.92
N LEU A 70 -8.06 -16.43 5.96
CA LEU A 70 -9.19 -17.06 5.28
C LEU A 70 -9.97 -17.89 6.30
N ARG A 71 -11.26 -17.58 6.44
CA ARG A 71 -12.15 -18.37 7.28
C ARG A 71 -12.78 -19.51 6.48
N SER A 72 -13.36 -19.17 5.34
CA SER A 72 -14.00 -20.16 4.48
C SER A 72 -14.22 -19.56 3.09
N ALA A 73 -14.28 -20.43 2.10
CA ALA A 73 -14.68 -20.03 0.75
C ALA A 73 -16.18 -20.30 0.63
N LEU A 74 -16.95 -19.21 0.59
CA LEU A 74 -18.42 -19.33 0.47
C LEU A 74 -18.83 -19.77 -0.94
N ALA A 75 -17.96 -19.52 -1.91
CA ALA A 75 -18.12 -19.97 -3.28
C ALA A 75 -16.73 -20.02 -3.93
N GLY A 76 -16.47 -21.03 -4.75
CA GLY A 76 -15.17 -21.18 -5.39
C GLY A 76 -14.09 -21.60 -4.40
N ALA A 77 -12.84 -21.28 -4.72
CA ALA A 77 -11.69 -21.67 -3.92
C ALA A 77 -10.67 -20.53 -3.87
N ALA A 78 -9.87 -20.52 -2.78
CA ALA A 78 -8.77 -19.57 -2.65
C ALA A 78 -7.67 -19.90 -3.67
N PRO A 79 -6.99 -18.88 -4.21
CA PRO A 79 -5.90 -19.12 -5.17
C PRO A 79 -4.79 -19.95 -4.54
N ALA A 80 -4.33 -20.99 -5.27
CA ALA A 80 -3.15 -21.80 -4.94
C ALA A 80 -3.08 -22.26 -3.47
N GLY A 81 -4.24 -22.53 -2.84
CA GLY A 81 -4.26 -22.98 -1.44
C GLY A 81 -3.91 -21.89 -0.44
N ALA A 82 -4.04 -20.63 -0.80
CA ALA A 82 -3.77 -19.51 0.08
C ALA A 82 -4.65 -19.56 1.32
N ASN A 83 -4.06 -19.26 2.48
CA ASN A 83 -4.78 -19.22 3.75
C ASN A 83 -4.80 -17.82 4.37
N TYR A 84 -4.09 -16.88 3.76
CA TYR A 84 -4.04 -15.48 4.19
C TYR A 84 -4.09 -14.57 2.99
N ARG A 85 -4.64 -13.37 3.21
CA ARG A 85 -4.56 -12.29 2.22
C ARG A 85 -3.95 -11.05 2.89
N PHE A 86 -2.91 -10.53 2.26
CA PHE A 86 -2.31 -9.26 2.62
C PHE A 86 -2.95 -8.19 1.74
N GLU A 87 -3.47 -7.11 2.36
CA GLU A 87 -4.08 -6.00 1.63
C GLU A 87 -3.41 -4.70 2.03
N LEU A 88 -2.85 -4.01 1.04
CA LEU A 88 -2.13 -2.76 1.24
C LEU A 88 -2.81 -1.67 0.41
N THR A 89 -3.13 -0.53 1.05
CA THR A 89 -3.75 0.60 0.38
C THR A 89 -2.82 1.81 0.43
N PHE A 90 -2.56 2.39 -0.73
CA PHE A 90 -1.81 3.63 -0.88
C PHE A 90 -2.64 4.65 -1.65
N ALA A 91 -2.34 5.93 -1.45
CA ALA A 91 -3.05 7.00 -2.13
C ALA A 91 -2.79 6.99 -3.63
N SER A 92 -1.65 6.46 -4.09
CA SER A 92 -1.33 6.34 -5.50
C SER A 92 -0.38 5.19 -5.75
N GLU A 93 -0.37 4.70 -6.98
CA GLU A 93 0.55 3.64 -7.40
C GLU A 93 2.00 4.14 -7.39
N GLU A 94 2.23 5.40 -7.72
CA GLU A 94 3.56 5.97 -7.70
C GLU A 94 4.17 5.93 -6.29
N GLN A 95 3.35 6.25 -5.28
CA GLN A 95 3.80 6.21 -3.90
C GLN A 95 4.05 4.78 -3.43
N ARG A 96 3.21 3.83 -3.87
CA ARG A 96 3.45 2.42 -3.56
C ARG A 96 4.76 1.93 -4.16
N GLN A 97 5.04 2.29 -5.42
CA GLN A 97 6.29 1.91 -6.05
C GLN A 97 7.50 2.53 -5.33
N ALA A 98 7.36 3.76 -4.88
CA ALA A 98 8.41 4.41 -4.09
C ALA A 98 8.66 3.66 -2.78
N TRP A 99 7.60 3.18 -2.12
CA TRP A 99 7.72 2.35 -0.93
C TRP A 99 8.50 1.07 -1.20
N VAL A 100 8.14 0.36 -2.26
CA VAL A 100 8.81 -0.90 -2.62
C VAL A 100 10.28 -0.68 -2.92
N ALA A 101 10.65 0.48 -3.46
CA ALA A 101 12.03 0.80 -3.79
C ALA A 101 12.89 1.17 -2.58
N THR A 102 12.29 1.37 -1.41
CA THR A 102 13.06 1.75 -0.21
C THR A 102 13.86 0.57 0.34
N SER A 103 14.97 0.87 1.01
CA SER A 103 15.72 -0.15 1.73
C SER A 103 14.91 -0.76 2.87
N VAL A 104 14.00 0.00 3.44
CA VAL A 104 13.13 -0.50 4.52
C VAL A 104 12.25 -1.63 4.01
N HIS A 105 11.61 -1.46 2.83
CA HIS A 105 10.80 -2.53 2.24
C HIS A 105 11.62 -3.79 2.00
N GLN A 106 12.87 -3.61 1.51
CA GLN A 106 13.76 -4.74 1.25
C GLN A 106 14.11 -5.52 2.52
N GLN A 107 13.94 -4.91 3.69
CA GLN A 107 14.18 -5.56 4.97
C GLN A 107 12.92 -6.15 5.59
N VAL A 108 11.77 -5.48 5.44
CA VAL A 108 10.57 -5.91 6.16
C VAL A 108 9.73 -6.93 5.41
N TRP A 109 9.74 -6.93 4.08
CA TRP A 109 9.01 -7.94 3.31
C TRP A 109 9.58 -9.35 3.54
N PRO A 110 10.90 -9.56 3.55
CA PRO A 110 11.44 -10.88 3.87
C PRO A 110 10.99 -11.44 5.23
N ALA A 111 10.67 -10.58 6.19
CA ALA A 111 10.17 -11.03 7.50
C ALA A 111 8.82 -11.73 7.37
N ILE A 112 8.04 -11.37 6.35
CA ILE A 112 6.79 -12.06 6.02
C ILE A 112 7.08 -13.27 5.12
N GLU A 113 7.87 -13.05 4.06
CA GLU A 113 8.10 -14.06 3.04
C GLU A 113 8.72 -15.34 3.60
N LYS A 114 9.59 -15.21 4.59
CA LYS A 114 10.26 -16.38 5.19
C LYS A 114 9.31 -17.29 5.97
N THR A 115 8.09 -16.83 6.25
CA THR A 115 7.08 -17.61 6.98
C THR A 115 6.14 -18.36 6.06
N LEU A 116 6.30 -18.23 4.75
CA LEU A 116 5.42 -18.81 3.77
C LEU A 116 5.82 -20.26 3.47
N ALA A 117 4.81 -21.10 3.27
CA ALA A 117 5.03 -22.50 2.83
C ALA A 117 5.45 -22.52 1.36
N SER A 118 5.07 -21.50 0.60
CA SER A 118 5.40 -21.40 -0.83
C SER A 118 5.63 -19.94 -1.18
N LYS A 119 6.59 -19.70 -2.07
CA LYS A 119 6.82 -18.36 -2.62
C LYS A 119 6.03 -18.11 -3.91
N ASN A 120 5.14 -19.03 -4.26
CA ASN A 120 4.24 -18.91 -5.40
C ASN A 120 2.97 -18.19 -4.99
N TYR A 121 3.08 -16.96 -4.57
CA TYR A 121 1.91 -16.19 -4.18
C TYR A 121 1.42 -15.30 -5.33
N THR A 122 0.12 -15.00 -5.30
CA THR A 122 -0.52 -14.17 -6.31
C THR A 122 -0.56 -12.73 -5.83
N ILE A 123 -0.10 -11.81 -6.66
CA ILE A 123 -0.12 -10.38 -6.36
C ILE A 123 -1.03 -9.71 -7.38
N LEU A 124 -2.09 -9.06 -6.90
CA LEU A 124 -3.04 -8.35 -7.75
C LEU A 124 -3.12 -6.90 -7.32
N LEU A 125 -3.05 -5.98 -8.28
CA LEU A 125 -3.15 -4.56 -8.05
C LEU A 125 -4.51 -4.07 -8.55
N TYR A 126 -5.24 -3.35 -7.69
CA TYR A 126 -6.55 -2.83 -8.00
C TYR A 126 -6.57 -1.32 -7.86
N ASP A 127 -7.30 -0.65 -8.75
CA ASP A 127 -7.66 0.74 -8.56
C ASP A 127 -9.00 0.81 -7.83
N GLU A 128 -9.12 1.72 -6.87
CA GLU A 128 -10.43 2.00 -6.29
C GLU A 128 -11.27 2.74 -7.33
N ALA A 129 -12.42 2.17 -7.63
CA ALA A 129 -13.29 2.70 -8.69
C ALA A 129 -14.22 3.81 -8.17
#